data_4f4cfbc17fbc777730aea03a25fd9718
#
_entry.id   4f4cfbc17fbc777730aea03a25fd9718
#
_cell.length_a   1.000
_cell.length_b   1.000
_cell.length_c   1.000
_cell.angle_alpha   90.00
_cell.angle_beta   90.00
_cell.angle_gamma   90.00
#
_symmetry.space_group_name_H-M   'P 1'
#
loop_
_entity.id
_entity.type
_entity.pdbx_description
1 polymer ?
#
loop_
_entity_poly.entity_id
_entity_poly.type
_entity_poly.pdbx_seq_one_letter_code
_entity_poly.pdbx_strand_id
1 'polypeptide(L)'
;VTGGEHQDPASFEVGSEVAGYRLEEEIGRGGMAVVYRARDVQLGRNVALKLLSPVLALDDAFRQRFIRESRAAAAVDHPYIIPIFAAGESDGVLFIAMRYVQGGDVRSLIDAEGPLPPDRAVGIITQVALALDAAHLHGLVHRDIKPANMLLDSVAGGDQRDHVYLADFGLSKRSLSVTGLTSIGQFLGTPAYVAPEQVEGRPVDSRADQYALACASFEILSGAPPYERDDDLAVMWAHVSVPPPSLSERRPGLPAAADAVLAKAMAKAPADRYPTCIAFALALRQALGAQVEP
;
A
#
# COMPACT_ATOMS: atom_id res chain seq x y z
N VAL A 1 -30.14 10.96 -23.76
CA VAL A 1 -30.32 11.06 -22.31
C VAL A 1 -30.67 9.66 -21.82
N THR A 2 -29.69 8.87 -21.43
CA THR A 2 -29.91 7.71 -20.55
C THR A 2 -28.64 7.60 -19.73
N GLY A 3 -28.78 7.83 -18.41
CA GLY A 3 -27.72 7.73 -17.44
C GLY A 3 -27.12 6.33 -17.46
N GLY A 4 -25.80 6.24 -17.65
CA GLY A 4 -25.06 5.02 -17.37
C GLY A 4 -25.08 4.77 -15.87
N GLU A 5 -25.86 3.80 -15.45
CA GLU A 5 -25.77 3.24 -14.11
C GLU A 5 -24.34 2.68 -13.98
N HIS A 6 -23.55 3.29 -13.11
CA HIS A 6 -22.34 2.65 -12.58
C HIS A 6 -22.81 1.35 -11.93
N GLN A 7 -22.58 0.22 -12.57
CA GLN A 7 -22.77 -1.08 -11.93
C GLN A 7 -21.76 -1.15 -10.77
N ASP A 8 -22.28 -1.01 -9.57
CA ASP A 8 -21.61 -1.23 -8.32
C ASP A 8 -20.92 -2.60 -8.37
N PRO A 9 -19.65 -2.75 -7.98
CA PRO A 9 -19.01 -4.06 -7.91
C PRO A 9 -19.90 -4.94 -7.03
N ALA A 10 -20.33 -6.10 -7.54
CA ALA A 10 -21.32 -6.95 -6.93
C ALA A 10 -21.03 -7.11 -5.43
N SER A 11 -21.85 -6.50 -4.59
CA SER A 11 -21.77 -6.66 -3.15
C SER A 11 -22.30 -8.05 -2.82
N PHE A 12 -21.42 -8.92 -2.34
CA PHE A 12 -21.84 -10.20 -1.77
C PHE A 12 -22.55 -9.92 -0.45
N GLU A 13 -23.66 -10.60 -0.20
CA GLU A 13 -24.40 -10.45 1.06
C GLU A 13 -23.60 -11.03 2.23
N VAL A 14 -23.56 -10.30 3.34
CA VAL A 14 -23.03 -10.81 4.60
C VAL A 14 -23.81 -12.06 5.00
N GLY A 15 -23.12 -13.11 5.41
CA GLY A 15 -23.68 -14.44 5.67
C GLY A 15 -23.54 -15.43 4.52
N SER A 16 -23.30 -14.95 3.28
CA SER A 16 -23.03 -15.85 2.14
C SER A 16 -21.64 -16.50 2.25
N GLU A 17 -21.43 -17.58 1.48
CA GLU A 17 -20.16 -18.31 1.42
C GLU A 17 -19.55 -18.14 0.03
N VAL A 18 -18.26 -17.74 0.00
CA VAL A 18 -17.48 -17.57 -1.23
C VAL A 18 -16.16 -18.31 -1.06
N ALA A 19 -15.83 -19.20 -1.98
CA ALA A 19 -14.57 -19.95 -1.98
C ALA A 19 -14.27 -20.71 -0.66
N GLY A 20 -15.31 -21.13 0.11
CA GLY A 20 -15.15 -21.80 1.42
C GLY A 20 -14.96 -20.84 2.59
N TYR A 21 -15.22 -19.55 2.38
CA TYR A 21 -15.17 -18.51 3.40
C TYR A 21 -16.55 -17.89 3.60
N ARG A 22 -17.06 -17.88 4.83
CA ARG A 22 -18.33 -17.23 5.19
C ARG A 22 -18.08 -15.75 5.49
N LEU A 23 -18.75 -14.87 4.75
CA LEU A 23 -18.65 -13.43 4.91
C LEU A 23 -19.33 -12.97 6.21
N GLU A 24 -18.62 -12.23 7.06
CA GLU A 24 -19.14 -11.76 8.36
C GLU A 24 -19.37 -10.25 8.38
N GLU A 25 -18.46 -9.47 7.77
CA GLU A 25 -18.51 -8.01 7.79
C GLU A 25 -17.72 -7.43 6.62
N GLU A 26 -18.22 -6.39 5.97
CA GLU A 26 -17.44 -5.60 5.03
C GLU A 26 -16.50 -4.68 5.79
N ILE A 27 -15.19 -4.81 5.58
CA ILE A 27 -14.15 -4.04 6.28
C ILE A 27 -13.42 -3.05 5.37
N GLY A 28 -13.66 -3.10 4.07
CA GLY A 28 -13.10 -2.15 3.13
C GLY A 28 -13.70 -2.28 1.74
N ARG A 29 -13.85 -1.13 1.05
CA ARG A 29 -14.36 -1.07 -0.32
C ARG A 29 -13.50 -0.13 -1.16
N GLY A 30 -13.07 -0.62 -2.31
CA GLY A 30 -12.36 0.17 -3.31
C GLY A 30 -13.00 0.03 -4.69
N GLY A 31 -12.54 0.79 -5.67
CA GLY A 31 -13.14 0.80 -7.01
C GLY A 31 -13.11 -0.54 -7.75
N MET A 32 -12.28 -1.50 -7.32
CA MET A 32 -12.10 -2.80 -8.00
C MET A 32 -12.26 -4.01 -7.11
N ALA A 33 -12.40 -3.83 -5.81
CA ALA A 33 -12.47 -4.92 -4.87
C ALA A 33 -13.21 -4.51 -3.60
N VAL A 34 -13.82 -5.49 -2.96
CA VAL A 34 -14.37 -5.37 -1.61
C VAL A 34 -13.63 -6.34 -0.71
N VAL A 35 -13.32 -5.90 0.50
CA VAL A 35 -12.64 -6.71 1.51
C VAL A 35 -13.61 -7.02 2.63
N TYR A 36 -13.76 -8.29 2.95
CA TYR A 36 -14.60 -8.77 4.04
C TYR A 36 -13.75 -9.38 5.15
N ARG A 37 -14.13 -9.15 6.40
CA ARG A 37 -13.82 -10.10 7.44
C ARG A 37 -14.66 -11.35 7.17
N ALA A 38 -14.00 -12.49 7.04
CA ALA A 38 -14.67 -13.74 6.73
C ALA A 38 -14.12 -14.87 7.61
N ARG A 39 -14.92 -15.91 7.77
CA ARG A 39 -14.54 -17.11 8.52
C ARG A 39 -14.22 -18.23 7.57
N ASP A 40 -13.00 -18.74 7.65
CA ASP A 40 -12.61 -19.98 6.99
C ASP A 40 -13.45 -21.12 7.57
N VAL A 41 -14.32 -21.71 6.75
CA VAL A 41 -15.30 -22.71 7.21
C VAL A 41 -14.61 -24.00 7.63
N GLN A 42 -13.49 -24.36 7.00
CA GLN A 42 -12.76 -25.59 7.29
C GLN A 42 -11.87 -25.46 8.53
N LEU A 43 -11.14 -24.34 8.67
CA LEU A 43 -10.16 -24.16 9.74
C LEU A 43 -10.72 -23.36 10.92
N GLY A 44 -11.90 -22.77 10.79
CA GLY A 44 -12.57 -22.04 11.86
C GLY A 44 -11.85 -20.74 12.30
N ARG A 45 -11.00 -20.16 11.45
CA ARG A 45 -10.25 -18.93 11.72
C ARG A 45 -10.81 -17.73 10.97
N ASN A 46 -10.57 -16.54 11.48
CA ASN A 46 -10.89 -15.30 10.78
C ASN A 46 -9.81 -14.98 9.73
N VAL A 47 -10.26 -14.50 8.58
CA VAL A 47 -9.41 -14.03 7.48
C VAL A 47 -9.93 -12.70 6.95
N ALA A 48 -9.07 -11.92 6.30
CA ALA A 48 -9.49 -10.86 5.41
C ALA A 48 -9.64 -11.46 4.01
N LEU A 49 -10.85 -11.46 3.47
CA LEU A 49 -11.16 -11.98 2.15
C LEU A 49 -11.39 -10.81 1.20
N LYS A 50 -10.46 -10.61 0.27
CA LYS A 50 -10.55 -9.62 -0.78
C LYS A 50 -11.18 -10.26 -2.01
N LEU A 51 -12.32 -9.75 -2.44
CA LEU A 51 -13.06 -10.16 -3.63
C LEU A 51 -12.92 -9.08 -4.70
N LEU A 52 -12.47 -9.46 -5.87
CA LEU A 52 -12.33 -8.53 -6.99
C LEU A 52 -13.66 -8.41 -7.75
N SER A 53 -13.85 -7.25 -8.39
CA SER A 53 -15.02 -7.04 -9.26
C SER A 53 -15.09 -8.15 -10.32
N PRO A 54 -16.26 -8.78 -10.52
CA PRO A 54 -16.45 -9.84 -11.52
C PRO A 54 -16.07 -9.42 -12.94
N VAL A 55 -16.20 -8.13 -13.27
CA VAL A 55 -15.79 -7.58 -14.57
C VAL A 55 -14.30 -7.83 -14.86
N LEU A 56 -13.45 -7.85 -13.84
CA LEU A 56 -12.02 -8.11 -14.01
C LEU A 56 -11.72 -9.59 -14.32
N ALA A 57 -12.59 -10.49 -13.89
CA ALA A 57 -12.46 -11.92 -14.19
C ALA A 57 -12.82 -12.28 -15.64
N LEU A 58 -13.50 -11.38 -16.35
CA LEU A 58 -13.84 -11.54 -17.78
C LEU A 58 -12.63 -11.40 -18.70
N ASP A 59 -11.55 -10.75 -18.24
CA ASP A 59 -10.29 -10.64 -18.98
C ASP A 59 -9.34 -11.80 -18.61
N ASP A 60 -9.19 -12.76 -19.51
CA ASP A 60 -8.31 -13.93 -19.30
C ASP A 60 -6.86 -13.54 -19.02
N ALA A 61 -6.36 -12.49 -19.66
CA ALA A 61 -4.99 -12.03 -19.45
C ALA A 61 -4.83 -11.40 -18.05
N PHE A 62 -5.84 -10.67 -17.58
CA PHE A 62 -5.88 -10.16 -16.21
C PHE A 62 -5.93 -11.31 -15.20
N ARG A 63 -6.83 -12.27 -15.40
CA ARG A 63 -7.02 -13.45 -14.53
C ARG A 63 -5.73 -14.24 -14.34
N GLN A 64 -5.06 -14.59 -15.44
CA GLN A 64 -3.80 -15.34 -15.40
C GLN A 64 -2.69 -14.57 -14.69
N ARG A 65 -2.58 -13.25 -14.94
CA ARG A 65 -1.60 -12.40 -14.25
C ARG A 65 -1.89 -12.31 -12.76
N PHE A 66 -3.13 -12.07 -12.39
CA PHE A 66 -3.57 -12.01 -10.99
C PHE A 66 -3.18 -13.27 -10.22
N ILE A 67 -3.52 -14.46 -10.75
CA ILE A 67 -3.17 -15.73 -10.11
C ILE A 67 -1.65 -15.90 -9.99
N ARG A 68 -0.89 -15.57 -11.03
CA ARG A 68 0.58 -15.67 -11.00
C ARG A 68 1.19 -14.73 -9.97
N GLU A 69 0.75 -13.47 -9.93
CA GLU A 69 1.29 -12.46 -9.02
C GLU A 69 0.88 -12.74 -7.57
N SER A 70 -0.35 -13.22 -7.34
CA SER A 70 -0.79 -13.66 -6.02
C SER A 70 0.04 -14.82 -5.48
N ARG A 71 0.40 -15.79 -6.34
CA ARG A 71 1.29 -16.90 -5.97
C ARG A 71 2.70 -16.42 -5.64
N ALA A 72 3.23 -15.47 -6.40
CA ALA A 72 4.53 -14.88 -6.15
C ALA A 72 4.55 -14.11 -4.82
N ALA A 73 3.49 -13.34 -4.52
CA ALA A 73 3.36 -12.64 -3.25
C ALA A 73 3.21 -13.60 -2.06
N ALA A 74 2.44 -14.69 -2.23
CA ALA A 74 2.26 -15.72 -1.21
C ALA A 74 3.54 -16.53 -0.90
N ALA A 75 4.50 -16.55 -1.83
CA ALA A 75 5.78 -17.23 -1.63
C ALA A 75 6.80 -16.44 -0.81
N VAL A 76 6.54 -15.15 -0.55
CA VAL A 76 7.44 -14.33 0.27
C VAL A 76 7.05 -14.49 1.74
N ASP A 77 7.84 -15.26 2.48
CA ASP A 77 7.67 -15.41 3.93
C ASP A 77 8.53 -14.37 4.66
N HIS A 78 7.86 -13.38 5.26
CA HIS A 78 8.54 -12.30 5.96
C HIS A 78 7.65 -11.76 7.10
N PRO A 79 8.21 -11.44 8.30
CA PRO A 79 7.42 -11.04 9.47
C PRO A 79 6.55 -9.79 9.25
N TYR A 80 6.94 -8.91 8.33
CA TYR A 80 6.24 -7.64 8.03
C TYR A 80 5.49 -7.65 6.69
N ILE A 81 5.32 -8.81 6.06
CA ILE A 81 4.44 -8.99 4.89
C ILE A 81 3.20 -9.75 5.34
N ILE A 82 2.03 -9.28 4.92
CA ILE A 82 0.77 -9.94 5.26
C ILE A 82 0.74 -11.38 4.73
N PRO A 83 0.55 -12.41 5.57
CA PRO A 83 0.44 -13.79 5.10
C PRO A 83 -0.79 -13.98 4.21
N ILE A 84 -0.58 -14.49 2.99
CA ILE A 84 -1.64 -14.91 2.07
C ILE A 84 -1.86 -16.42 2.28
N PHE A 85 -3.10 -16.80 2.59
CA PHE A 85 -3.46 -18.20 2.85
C PHE A 85 -3.96 -18.92 1.61
N ALA A 86 -4.70 -18.20 0.76
CA ALA A 86 -5.21 -18.71 -0.51
C ALA A 86 -5.45 -17.57 -1.49
N ALA A 87 -5.31 -17.85 -2.78
CA ALA A 87 -5.72 -16.96 -3.84
C ALA A 87 -6.14 -17.79 -5.05
N GLY A 88 -7.17 -17.33 -5.77
CA GLY A 88 -7.69 -18.06 -6.91
C GLY A 88 -8.97 -17.46 -7.46
N GLU A 89 -9.74 -18.35 -8.10
CA GLU A 89 -11.05 -18.04 -8.66
C GLU A 89 -12.07 -19.05 -8.12
N SER A 90 -13.24 -18.58 -7.76
CA SER A 90 -14.40 -19.40 -7.41
C SER A 90 -15.65 -18.76 -8.00
N ASP A 91 -16.42 -19.54 -8.76
CA ASP A 91 -17.68 -19.11 -9.39
C ASP A 91 -17.55 -17.79 -10.20
N GLY A 92 -16.43 -17.64 -10.92
CA GLY A 92 -16.14 -16.45 -11.73
C GLY A 92 -15.68 -15.23 -10.93
N VAL A 93 -15.38 -15.38 -9.63
CA VAL A 93 -14.89 -14.31 -8.75
C VAL A 93 -13.45 -14.59 -8.35
N LEU A 94 -12.57 -13.62 -8.62
CA LEU A 94 -11.18 -13.65 -8.16
C LEU A 94 -11.11 -13.24 -6.69
N PHE A 95 -10.37 -14.02 -5.89
CA PHE A 95 -10.26 -13.76 -4.46
C PHE A 95 -8.83 -13.92 -3.93
N ILE A 96 -8.57 -13.25 -2.81
CA ILE A 96 -7.38 -13.44 -1.96
C ILE A 96 -7.86 -13.56 -0.52
N ALA A 97 -7.51 -14.66 0.15
CA ALA A 97 -7.68 -14.84 1.58
C ALA A 97 -6.35 -14.63 2.28
N MET A 98 -6.31 -13.69 3.21
CA MET A 98 -5.09 -13.30 3.94
C MET A 98 -5.36 -13.15 5.43
N ARG A 99 -4.30 -12.95 6.21
CA ARG A 99 -4.43 -12.69 7.65
C ARG A 99 -5.36 -11.51 7.91
N TYR A 100 -6.30 -11.71 8.82
CA TYR A 100 -7.11 -10.62 9.36
C TYR A 100 -6.34 -9.91 10.47
N VAL A 101 -6.13 -8.61 10.33
CA VAL A 101 -5.44 -7.75 11.29
C VAL A 101 -6.46 -6.81 11.94
N GLN A 102 -6.46 -6.71 13.27
CA GLN A 102 -7.51 -6.03 14.03
C GLN A 102 -7.20 -4.56 14.38
N GLY A 103 -5.94 -4.15 14.33
CA GLY A 103 -5.48 -2.84 14.82
C GLY A 103 -5.69 -1.67 13.85
N GLY A 104 -6.35 -1.88 12.71
CA GLY A 104 -6.51 -0.85 11.69
C GLY A 104 -5.28 -0.67 10.82
N ASP A 105 -5.10 0.51 10.27
CA ASP A 105 -3.98 0.88 9.40
C ASP A 105 -3.35 2.23 9.81
N VAL A 106 -2.17 2.52 9.27
CA VAL A 106 -1.41 3.73 9.60
C VAL A 106 -2.14 5.01 9.13
N ARG A 107 -3.00 4.94 8.09
CA ARG A 107 -3.80 6.10 7.68
C ARG A 107 -4.82 6.46 8.75
N SER A 108 -5.57 5.46 9.23
CA SER A 108 -6.53 5.62 10.33
C SER A 108 -5.86 6.12 11.60
N LEU A 109 -4.64 5.65 11.88
CA LEU A 109 -3.84 6.12 13.01
C LEU A 109 -3.48 7.60 12.88
N ILE A 110 -3.03 8.06 11.70
CA ILE A 110 -2.73 9.47 11.44
C ILE A 110 -4.00 10.33 11.56
N ASP A 111 -5.14 9.86 11.06
CA ASP A 111 -6.40 10.57 11.14
C ASP A 111 -6.88 10.75 12.59
N ALA A 112 -6.61 9.77 13.46
CA ALA A 112 -7.00 9.79 14.86
C ALA A 112 -6.04 10.57 15.77
N GLU A 113 -4.73 10.40 15.58
CA GLU A 113 -3.70 10.92 16.49
C GLU A 113 -2.93 12.13 15.91
N GLY A 114 -3.07 12.41 14.61
CA GLY A 114 -2.23 13.37 13.89
C GLY A 114 -0.83 12.84 13.57
N PRO A 115 0.14 13.73 13.32
CA PRO A 115 1.52 13.35 12.99
C PRO A 115 2.17 12.52 14.10
N LEU A 116 2.73 11.36 13.75
CA LEU A 116 3.31 10.45 14.74
C LEU A 116 4.62 10.98 15.34
N PRO A 117 4.95 10.61 16.59
CA PRO A 117 6.28 10.85 17.17
C PRO A 117 7.38 10.22 16.31
N PRO A 118 8.58 10.86 16.18
CA PRO A 118 9.66 10.37 15.34
C PRO A 118 10.06 8.92 15.59
N ASP A 119 10.18 8.49 16.83
CA ASP A 119 10.58 7.12 17.18
C ASP A 119 9.55 6.09 16.72
N ARG A 120 8.25 6.37 16.93
CA ARG A 120 7.17 5.52 16.46
C ARG A 120 7.12 5.46 14.93
N ALA A 121 7.20 6.62 14.27
CA ALA A 121 7.23 6.73 12.81
C ALA A 121 8.38 5.91 12.20
N VAL A 122 9.59 6.06 12.74
CA VAL A 122 10.78 5.33 12.27
C VAL A 122 10.64 3.83 12.49
N GLY A 123 10.02 3.40 13.60
CA GLY A 123 9.71 1.99 13.86
C GLY A 123 8.85 1.39 12.75
N ILE A 124 7.74 2.05 12.39
CA ILE A 124 6.83 1.67 11.31
C ILE A 124 7.55 1.67 9.95
N ILE A 125 8.23 2.76 9.61
CA ILE A 125 8.92 2.93 8.32
C ILE A 125 10.00 1.84 8.14
N THR A 126 10.74 1.50 9.21
CA THR A 126 11.78 0.48 9.14
C THR A 126 11.20 -0.91 8.85
N GLN A 127 10.08 -1.28 9.49
CA GLN A 127 9.41 -2.56 9.25
C GLN A 127 8.92 -2.66 7.80
N VAL A 128 8.30 -1.60 7.28
CA VAL A 128 7.84 -1.53 5.88
C VAL A 128 9.02 -1.59 4.91
N ALA A 129 10.14 -0.90 5.20
CA ALA A 129 11.33 -0.94 4.37
C ALA A 129 11.93 -2.36 4.28
N LEU A 130 11.98 -3.10 5.39
CA LEU A 130 12.42 -4.50 5.43
C LEU A 130 11.50 -5.40 4.60
N ALA A 131 10.19 -5.22 4.71
CA ALA A 131 9.19 -5.94 3.92
C ALA A 131 9.38 -5.70 2.41
N LEU A 132 9.59 -4.45 2.02
CA LEU A 132 9.79 -4.07 0.62
C LEU A 132 11.08 -4.67 0.06
N ASP A 133 12.20 -4.54 0.77
CA ASP A 133 13.47 -5.09 0.30
C ASP A 133 13.41 -6.63 0.19
N ALA A 134 12.69 -7.32 1.10
CA ALA A 134 12.45 -8.75 0.99
C ALA A 134 11.64 -9.10 -0.26
N ALA A 135 10.58 -8.37 -0.57
CA ALA A 135 9.79 -8.57 -1.79
C ALA A 135 10.61 -8.29 -3.07
N HIS A 136 11.43 -7.25 -3.05
CA HIS A 136 12.30 -6.88 -4.17
C HIS A 136 13.33 -7.97 -4.50
N LEU A 137 13.87 -8.68 -3.49
CA LEU A 137 14.74 -9.84 -3.71
C LEU A 137 14.05 -10.98 -4.50
N HIS A 138 12.71 -11.05 -4.43
CA HIS A 138 11.89 -12.00 -5.20
C HIS A 138 11.37 -11.40 -6.52
N GLY A 139 11.87 -10.24 -6.92
CA GLY A 139 11.44 -9.56 -8.15
C GLY A 139 10.03 -8.96 -8.08
N LEU A 140 9.45 -8.84 -6.88
CA LEU A 140 8.14 -8.23 -6.66
C LEU A 140 8.30 -6.75 -6.34
N VAL A 141 7.65 -5.88 -7.13
CA VAL A 141 7.51 -4.46 -6.88
C VAL A 141 6.08 -4.19 -6.45
N HIS A 142 5.90 -3.52 -5.32
CA HIS A 142 4.58 -3.32 -4.68
C HIS A 142 3.68 -2.34 -5.45
N ARG A 143 4.21 -1.17 -5.86
CA ARG A 143 3.55 -0.14 -6.71
C ARG A 143 2.36 0.59 -6.10
N ASP A 144 2.00 0.32 -4.85
CA ASP A 144 0.91 0.98 -4.12
C ASP A 144 1.22 1.17 -2.64
N ILE A 145 2.43 1.67 -2.34
CA ILE A 145 2.81 1.98 -0.97
C ILE A 145 2.10 3.24 -0.51
N LYS A 146 1.35 3.11 0.57
CA LYS A 146 0.62 4.20 1.24
C LYS A 146 0.28 3.80 2.68
N PRO A 147 0.00 4.74 3.59
CA PRO A 147 -0.33 4.43 4.98
C PRO A 147 -1.51 3.46 5.16
N ALA A 148 -2.52 3.50 4.28
CA ALA A 148 -3.67 2.58 4.33
C ALA A 148 -3.32 1.11 4.02
N ASN A 149 -2.15 0.83 3.41
CA ASN A 149 -1.67 -0.53 3.16
C ASN A 149 -0.68 -1.02 4.24
N MET A 150 -0.46 -0.24 5.30
CA MET A 150 0.40 -0.56 6.44
C MET A 150 -0.51 -0.91 7.63
N LEU A 151 -0.84 -2.20 7.77
CA LEU A 151 -1.79 -2.68 8.79
C LEU A 151 -1.08 -2.86 10.12
N LEU A 152 -1.71 -2.38 11.20
CA LEU A 152 -1.19 -2.43 12.55
C LEU A 152 -1.79 -3.62 13.28
N ASP A 153 -0.95 -4.55 13.74
CA ASP A 153 -1.39 -5.63 14.62
C ASP A 153 -1.32 -5.13 16.07
N SER A 154 -2.48 -4.98 16.69
CA SER A 154 -2.54 -4.66 18.11
C SER A 154 -2.14 -5.91 18.89
N VAL A 155 -0.88 -6.04 19.25
CA VAL A 155 -0.41 -7.09 20.14
C VAL A 155 -1.09 -6.87 21.49
N ALA A 156 -2.02 -7.74 21.83
CA ALA A 156 -2.60 -7.81 23.15
C ALA A 156 -1.49 -8.20 24.14
N GLY A 157 -0.87 -7.22 24.79
CA GLY A 157 0.11 -7.45 25.85
C GLY A 157 1.27 -6.45 25.85
N GLY A 158 1.05 -5.26 26.36
CA GLY A 158 2.00 -4.53 27.21
C GLY A 158 3.30 -3.97 26.64
N ASP A 159 3.75 -4.37 25.47
CA ASP A 159 4.92 -3.76 24.84
C ASP A 159 4.43 -2.81 23.72
N GLN A 160 4.70 -1.52 23.87
CA GLN A 160 4.14 -0.40 23.07
C GLN A 160 4.70 -0.35 21.61
N ARG A 161 5.16 -1.45 21.05
CA ARG A 161 5.72 -1.47 19.70
C ARG A 161 4.66 -1.90 18.70
N ASP A 162 4.35 -1.02 17.74
CA ASP A 162 3.50 -1.37 16.62
C ASP A 162 4.17 -2.49 15.79
N HIS A 163 3.43 -3.58 15.57
CA HIS A 163 3.82 -4.56 14.56
C HIS A 163 3.07 -4.24 13.27
N VAL A 164 3.80 -4.07 12.18
CA VAL A 164 3.23 -3.65 10.89
C VAL A 164 3.23 -4.80 9.91
N TYR A 165 2.10 -5.04 9.26
CA TYR A 165 2.02 -5.87 8.07
C TYR A 165 1.83 -5.00 6.83
N LEU A 166 2.74 -5.11 5.86
CA LEU A 166 2.54 -4.54 4.53
C LEU A 166 1.57 -5.44 3.75
N ALA A 167 0.44 -4.86 3.33
CA ALA A 167 -0.64 -5.54 2.63
C ALA A 167 -0.80 -4.97 1.21
N ASP A 168 -1.60 -5.66 0.39
CA ASP A 168 -2.02 -5.19 -0.93
C ASP A 168 -0.88 -4.91 -1.92
N PHE A 169 0.05 -5.87 -2.06
CA PHE A 169 0.96 -5.87 -3.19
C PHE A 169 0.16 -5.63 -4.48
N GLY A 170 0.47 -4.57 -5.23
CA GLY A 170 -0.32 -3.98 -6.34
C GLY A 170 -0.73 -4.94 -7.47
N LEU A 171 -1.24 -6.11 -7.11
CA LEU A 171 -1.63 -7.21 -7.97
C LEU A 171 -2.65 -6.79 -9.04
N SER A 172 -3.56 -5.88 -8.68
CA SER A 172 -4.56 -5.33 -9.60
C SER A 172 -4.02 -4.21 -10.49
N LYS A 173 -3.13 -3.34 -9.99
CA LYS A 173 -2.64 -2.16 -10.71
C LYS A 173 -1.72 -2.51 -11.88
N ARG A 174 -0.78 -3.45 -11.68
CA ARG A 174 0.11 -3.91 -12.77
C ARG A 174 -0.68 -4.57 -13.89
N SER A 175 -1.69 -5.36 -13.52
CA SER A 175 -2.51 -6.08 -14.49
C SER A 175 -3.33 -5.15 -15.35
N LEU A 176 -3.82 -4.04 -14.81
CA LEU A 176 -4.63 -3.05 -15.54
C LEU A 176 -3.80 -2.12 -16.43
N SER A 177 -2.61 -1.71 -15.99
CA SER A 177 -1.73 -0.85 -16.80
C SER A 177 -1.24 -1.55 -18.08
N VAL A 178 -1.10 -2.87 -18.08
CA VAL A 178 -0.66 -3.64 -19.25
C VAL A 178 -1.81 -3.95 -20.22
N THR A 179 -3.06 -4.00 -19.75
CA THR A 179 -4.23 -4.32 -20.61
C THR A 179 -4.84 -3.11 -21.32
N GLY A 180 -4.33 -1.88 -21.08
CA GLY A 180 -4.92 -0.68 -21.68
C GLY A 180 -6.34 -0.37 -21.17
N LEU A 181 -6.82 -1.05 -20.12
CA LEU A 181 -8.10 -0.80 -19.48
C LEU A 181 -8.16 0.54 -18.73
N THR A 182 -7.03 1.23 -18.61
CA THR A 182 -7.00 2.63 -18.23
C THR A 182 -7.37 3.48 -19.45
N SER A 183 -8.67 3.62 -19.67
CA SER A 183 -9.18 4.65 -20.58
C SER A 183 -8.60 5.99 -20.16
N ILE A 184 -8.18 6.77 -21.16
CA ILE A 184 -7.62 8.12 -21.02
C ILE A 184 -8.39 8.89 -19.94
N GLY A 185 -7.75 9.15 -18.78
CA GLY A 185 -8.30 9.97 -17.69
C GLY A 185 -8.62 9.28 -16.37
N GLN A 186 -8.52 7.95 -16.24
CA GLN A 186 -8.67 7.28 -14.94
C GLN A 186 -7.33 6.74 -14.43
N PHE A 187 -6.64 7.54 -13.62
CA PHE A 187 -5.52 7.04 -12.83
C PHE A 187 -6.06 6.12 -11.73
N LEU A 188 -5.66 4.84 -11.80
CA LEU A 188 -6.10 3.82 -10.86
C LEU A 188 -5.19 3.80 -9.64
N GLY A 189 -5.45 4.62 -8.66
CA GLY A 189 -4.66 4.68 -7.44
C GLY A 189 -4.83 5.98 -6.68
N THR A 190 -4.17 6.07 -5.54
CA THR A 190 -4.06 7.31 -4.78
C THR A 190 -2.86 8.08 -5.34
N PRO A 191 -3.05 9.24 -6.01
CA PRO A 191 -1.97 9.95 -6.68
C PRO A 191 -0.91 10.50 -5.71
N ALA A 192 -1.24 10.64 -4.44
CA ALA A 192 -0.39 11.25 -3.41
C ALA A 192 0.96 10.56 -3.14
N TYR A 193 1.16 9.32 -3.66
CA TYR A 193 2.39 8.54 -3.42
C TYR A 193 3.04 8.03 -4.71
N VAL A 194 2.50 8.43 -5.87
CA VAL A 194 2.93 7.90 -7.16
C VAL A 194 4.34 8.36 -7.51
N ALA A 195 5.19 7.45 -7.95
CA ALA A 195 6.52 7.83 -8.42
C ALA A 195 6.48 8.50 -9.81
N PRO A 196 7.38 9.46 -10.10
CA PRO A 196 7.44 10.16 -11.39
C PRO A 196 7.42 9.22 -12.59
N GLU A 197 8.21 8.14 -12.56
CA GLU A 197 8.29 7.14 -13.62
C GLU A 197 6.97 6.39 -13.87
N GLN A 198 6.14 6.25 -12.83
CA GLN A 198 4.79 5.66 -12.98
C GLN A 198 3.84 6.61 -13.72
N VAL A 199 3.91 7.91 -13.42
CA VAL A 199 3.11 8.95 -14.08
C VAL A 199 3.51 9.07 -15.56
N GLU A 200 4.82 9.03 -15.83
CA GLU A 200 5.39 9.17 -17.18
C GLU A 200 5.34 7.88 -18.01
N GLY A 201 4.82 6.77 -17.46
CA GLY A 201 4.76 5.48 -18.16
C GLY A 201 6.13 4.87 -18.46
N ARG A 202 7.18 5.28 -17.73
CA ARG A 202 8.52 4.73 -17.85
C ARG A 202 8.64 3.38 -17.13
N PRO A 203 9.66 2.56 -17.42
CA PRO A 203 9.90 1.31 -16.69
C PRO A 203 9.99 1.55 -15.18
N VAL A 204 9.25 0.72 -14.42
CA VAL A 204 9.11 0.82 -12.97
C VAL A 204 9.86 -0.33 -12.31
N ASP A 205 10.78 -0.02 -11.41
CA ASP A 205 11.52 -0.97 -10.57
C ASP A 205 11.28 -0.72 -9.07
N SER A 206 12.07 -1.37 -8.21
CA SER A 206 12.01 -1.27 -6.74
C SER A 206 12.13 0.17 -6.20
N ARG A 207 12.77 1.06 -6.95
CA ARG A 207 12.97 2.47 -6.56
C ARG A 207 11.68 3.29 -6.60
N ALA A 208 10.64 2.82 -7.31
CA ALA A 208 9.32 3.42 -7.23
C ALA A 208 8.68 3.20 -5.84
N ASP A 209 8.83 2.00 -5.27
CA ASP A 209 8.35 1.71 -3.91
C ASP A 209 9.11 2.53 -2.86
N GLN A 210 10.43 2.71 -3.04
CA GLN A 210 11.23 3.56 -2.16
C GLN A 210 10.77 5.02 -2.20
N TYR A 211 10.41 5.55 -3.39
CA TYR A 211 9.82 6.88 -3.54
C TYR A 211 8.48 6.99 -2.80
N ALA A 212 7.59 6.03 -3.02
CA ALA A 212 6.28 5.99 -2.37
C ALA A 212 6.40 5.85 -0.85
N LEU A 213 7.37 5.06 -0.36
CA LEU A 213 7.69 4.97 1.08
C LEU A 213 8.16 6.32 1.64
N ALA A 214 8.94 7.09 0.88
CA ALA A 214 9.37 8.43 1.31
C ALA A 214 8.18 9.40 1.39
N CYS A 215 7.24 9.34 0.43
CA CYS A 215 5.99 10.13 0.49
C CYS A 215 5.13 9.74 1.71
N ALA A 216 4.97 8.44 1.96
CA ALA A 216 4.25 7.95 3.14
C ALA A 216 4.96 8.34 4.45
N SER A 217 6.30 8.31 4.48
CA SER A 217 7.09 8.76 5.63
C SER A 217 6.91 10.24 5.92
N PHE A 218 6.86 11.06 4.87
CA PHE A 218 6.57 12.48 5.01
C PHE A 218 5.19 12.69 5.66
N GLU A 219 4.17 11.98 5.19
CA GLU A 219 2.81 12.07 5.74
C GLU A 219 2.74 11.56 7.19
N ILE A 220 3.33 10.41 7.51
CA ILE A 220 3.39 9.87 8.88
C ILE A 220 3.99 10.90 9.85
N LEU A 221 5.01 11.64 9.40
CA LEU A 221 5.72 12.62 10.21
C LEU A 221 5.06 13.99 10.23
N SER A 222 4.33 14.41 9.18
CA SER A 222 3.75 15.75 9.06
C SER A 222 2.22 15.80 9.19
N GLY A 223 1.54 14.65 9.08
CA GLY A 223 0.08 14.54 9.10
C GLY A 223 -0.59 14.69 7.73
N ALA A 224 0.17 15.05 6.68
CA ALA A 224 -0.36 15.24 5.33
C ALA A 224 0.66 14.81 4.27
N PRO A 225 0.22 14.38 3.07
CA PRO A 225 1.12 13.97 2.00
C PRO A 225 1.98 15.15 1.49
N PRO A 226 3.11 14.87 0.81
CA PRO A 226 4.04 15.93 0.38
C PRO A 226 3.41 16.92 -0.61
N TYR A 227 2.51 16.44 -1.46
CA TYR A 227 1.83 17.28 -2.45
C TYR A 227 0.31 17.20 -2.28
N GLU A 228 -0.31 18.33 -1.95
CA GLU A 228 -1.76 18.50 -1.88
C GLU A 228 -2.16 19.51 -2.95
N ARG A 229 -3.12 19.15 -3.79
CA ARG A 229 -3.69 19.98 -4.87
C ARG A 229 -5.18 19.70 -5.01
N ASP A 230 -5.88 20.58 -5.72
CA ASP A 230 -7.34 20.50 -5.87
C ASP A 230 -7.80 19.33 -6.74
N ASP A 231 -6.93 18.77 -7.59
CA ASP A 231 -7.24 17.64 -8.45
C ASP A 231 -6.07 16.65 -8.59
N ASP A 232 -6.40 15.41 -8.94
CA ASP A 232 -5.46 14.29 -9.05
C ASP A 232 -4.37 14.53 -10.13
N LEU A 233 -4.68 15.21 -11.23
CA LEU A 233 -3.72 15.49 -12.29
C LEU A 233 -2.68 16.51 -11.81
N ALA A 234 -3.11 17.52 -11.04
CA ALA A 234 -2.20 18.49 -10.45
C ALA A 234 -1.29 17.85 -9.39
N VAL A 235 -1.78 16.87 -8.61
CA VAL A 235 -0.94 16.06 -7.70
C VAL A 235 0.08 15.26 -8.48
N MET A 236 -0.33 14.54 -9.52
CA MET A 236 0.58 13.74 -10.36
C MET A 236 1.65 14.63 -11.02
N TRP A 237 1.26 15.80 -11.53
CA TRP A 237 2.20 16.75 -12.09
C TRP A 237 3.21 17.26 -11.05
N ALA A 238 2.78 17.47 -9.80
CA ALA A 238 3.68 17.86 -8.72
C ALA A 238 4.72 16.78 -8.43
N HIS A 239 4.35 15.49 -8.46
CA HIS A 239 5.31 14.40 -8.34
C HIS A 239 6.37 14.40 -9.44
N VAL A 240 6.02 14.80 -10.66
CA VAL A 240 6.96 14.86 -11.79
C VAL A 240 7.87 16.10 -11.72
N SER A 241 7.32 17.27 -11.40
CA SER A 241 7.97 18.56 -11.66
C SER A 241 8.33 19.38 -10.43
N VAL A 242 7.60 19.22 -9.31
CA VAL A 242 7.79 20.08 -8.13
C VAL A 242 8.80 19.45 -7.16
N PRO A 243 9.81 20.19 -6.67
CA PRO A 243 10.69 19.69 -5.63
C PRO A 243 9.93 19.22 -4.39
N PRO A 244 10.45 18.24 -3.64
CA PRO A 244 9.84 17.84 -2.37
C PRO A 244 9.77 19.01 -1.39
N PRO A 245 8.65 19.17 -0.65
CA PRO A 245 8.55 20.20 0.38
C PRO A 245 9.46 19.88 1.58
N SER A 246 9.84 20.91 2.33
CA SER A 246 10.59 20.76 3.58
C SER A 246 9.69 20.18 4.68
N LEU A 247 10.11 19.06 5.29
CA LEU A 247 9.43 18.46 6.44
C LEU A 247 9.57 19.36 7.68
N SER A 248 10.74 19.96 7.90
CA SER A 248 11.01 20.82 9.05
C SER A 248 10.21 22.12 9.00
N GLU A 249 9.85 22.62 7.81
CA GLU A 249 8.91 23.74 7.66
C GLU A 249 7.46 23.31 7.96
N ARG A 250 7.06 22.12 7.52
CA ARG A 250 5.71 21.56 7.77
C ARG A 250 5.48 21.23 9.24
N ARG A 251 6.49 20.68 9.91
CA ARG A 251 6.46 20.32 11.33
C ARG A 251 7.66 20.94 12.06
N PRO A 252 7.54 22.17 12.55
CA PRO A 252 8.58 22.80 13.36
C PRO A 252 8.94 21.95 14.58
N GLY A 253 10.23 21.78 14.83
CA GLY A 253 10.76 20.92 15.89
C GLY A 253 11.36 19.62 15.38
N LEU A 254 11.15 19.22 14.12
CA LEU A 254 11.92 18.15 13.50
C LEU A 254 13.27 18.66 12.97
N PRO A 255 14.33 17.85 13.04
CA PRO A 255 15.65 18.23 12.55
C PRO A 255 15.65 18.49 11.03
N ALA A 256 16.22 19.62 10.59
CA ALA A 256 16.37 19.95 9.16
C ALA A 256 17.19 18.92 8.37
N ALA A 257 17.97 18.07 9.04
CA ALA A 257 18.68 16.96 8.41
C ALA A 257 17.73 15.97 7.74
N ALA A 258 16.49 15.84 8.23
CA ALA A 258 15.48 14.97 7.62
C ALA A 258 15.02 15.46 6.24
N ASP A 259 15.04 16.77 5.98
CA ASP A 259 14.67 17.35 4.70
C ASP A 259 15.56 16.85 3.56
N ALA A 260 16.88 16.83 3.79
CA ALA A 260 17.83 16.35 2.79
C ALA A 260 17.65 14.84 2.50
N VAL A 261 17.31 14.05 3.52
CA VAL A 261 17.06 12.60 3.37
C VAL A 261 15.80 12.36 2.55
N LEU A 262 14.71 13.05 2.87
CA LEU A 262 13.44 12.94 2.13
C LEU A 262 13.58 13.49 0.71
N ALA A 263 14.28 14.61 0.51
CA ALA A 263 14.53 15.18 -0.81
C ALA A 263 15.30 14.20 -1.72
N LYS A 264 16.31 13.51 -1.18
CA LYS A 264 17.04 12.45 -1.89
C LYS A 264 16.12 11.27 -2.20
N ALA A 265 15.35 10.79 -1.23
CA ALA A 265 14.45 9.65 -1.41
C ALA A 265 13.34 9.94 -2.42
N MET A 266 12.88 11.21 -2.50
CA MET A 266 11.89 11.70 -3.46
C MET A 266 12.52 12.34 -4.71
N ALA A 267 13.79 12.06 -5.03
CA ALA A 267 14.42 12.52 -6.26
C ALA A 267 13.64 12.06 -7.49
N LYS A 268 13.52 12.93 -8.49
CA LYS A 268 12.72 12.66 -9.70
C LYS A 268 13.33 11.54 -10.55
N ALA A 269 14.66 11.54 -10.69
CA ALA A 269 15.36 10.44 -11.34
C ALA A 269 15.57 9.29 -10.34
N PRO A 270 15.13 8.06 -10.66
CA PRO A 270 15.29 6.92 -9.77
C PRO A 270 16.75 6.64 -9.37
N ALA A 271 17.71 6.95 -10.26
CA ALA A 271 19.14 6.75 -10.02
C ALA A 271 19.71 7.61 -8.87
N ASP A 272 19.07 8.75 -8.58
CA ASP A 272 19.53 9.68 -7.53
C ASP A 272 19.01 9.31 -6.14
N ARG A 273 18.10 8.34 -6.04
CA ARG A 273 17.50 7.85 -4.80
C ARG A 273 18.46 6.93 -4.03
N TYR A 274 18.02 6.41 -2.90
CA TYR A 274 18.74 5.39 -2.15
C TYR A 274 18.73 4.04 -2.88
N PRO A 275 19.75 3.19 -2.69
CA PRO A 275 19.82 1.89 -3.37
C PRO A 275 18.76 0.90 -2.89
N THR A 276 18.30 0.99 -1.63
CA THR A 276 17.28 0.11 -1.03
C THR A 276 16.35 0.91 -0.13
N CYS A 277 15.19 0.33 0.19
CA CYS A 277 14.23 0.94 1.12
C CYS A 277 14.82 1.03 2.53
N ILE A 278 15.56 0.02 2.99
CA ILE A 278 16.20 0.05 4.31
C ILE A 278 17.31 1.09 4.39
N ALA A 279 18.06 1.33 3.31
CA ALA A 279 19.07 2.39 3.28
C ALA A 279 18.46 3.78 3.49
N PHE A 280 17.28 4.03 2.90
CA PHE A 280 16.49 5.23 3.14
C PHE A 280 16.01 5.30 4.60
N ALA A 281 15.39 4.24 5.12
CA ALA A 281 14.84 4.21 6.47
C ALA A 281 15.92 4.45 7.55
N LEU A 282 17.11 3.87 7.38
CA LEU A 282 18.26 4.08 8.28
C LEU A 282 18.77 5.52 8.23
N ALA A 283 18.86 6.11 7.02
CA ALA A 283 19.25 7.50 6.86
C ALA A 283 18.23 8.46 7.53
N LEU A 284 16.93 8.18 7.39
CA LEU A 284 15.87 8.96 8.01
C LEU A 284 15.92 8.85 9.54
N ARG A 285 16.11 7.63 10.07
CA ARG A 285 16.30 7.40 11.52
C ARG A 285 17.45 8.22 12.08
N GLN A 286 18.60 8.18 11.42
CA GLN A 286 19.78 8.93 11.84
C GLN A 286 19.53 10.45 11.80
N ALA A 287 18.88 10.94 10.75
CA ALA A 287 18.58 12.36 10.59
C ALA A 287 17.59 12.89 11.63
N LEU A 288 16.65 12.06 12.07
CA LEU A 288 15.68 12.40 13.12
C LEU A 288 16.26 12.24 14.54
N GLY A 289 17.45 11.63 14.71
CA GLY A 289 17.99 11.31 16.03
C GLY A 289 17.18 10.28 16.81
N ALA A 290 16.34 9.51 16.10
CA ALA A 290 15.41 8.57 16.70
C ALA A 290 16.17 7.35 17.27
N GLN A 291 15.90 7.04 18.55
CA GLN A 291 16.42 5.86 19.21
C GLN A 291 15.39 4.73 19.07
N VAL A 292 15.71 3.73 18.26
CA VAL A 292 15.00 2.45 18.32
C VAL A 292 15.81 1.56 19.25
N GLU A 293 15.30 1.30 20.44
CA GLU A 293 15.87 0.26 21.28
C GLU A 293 15.84 -1.08 20.53
N PRO A 294 16.89 -1.90 20.65
CA PRO A 294 17.05 -3.15 19.91
C PRO A 294 15.97 -4.19 20.22
#